data_213882dfa373c630587ee2777a99cdc4
#
_entry.id   213882dfa373c630587ee2777a99cdc4
#
_cell.length_a   1.000
_cell.length_b   1.000
_cell.length_c   1.000
_cell.angle_alpha   90.00
_cell.angle_beta   90.00
_cell.angle_gamma   90.00
#
_symmetry.space_group_name_H-M   'P 1'
#
loop_
_entity.id
_entity.type
_entity.pdbx_description
1 polymer ?
#
loop_
_entity_poly.entity_id
_entity_poly.type
_entity_poly.pdbx_seq_one_letter_code
_entity_poly.pdbx_strand_id
1 'polypeptide(L)'
;GDIPTPAHTMNDGIDYVPMPNWKIFMIQFLNIAGTGPIFGAIMGAKFGPAAYLWIILGCIFAGATHDFFSGMLSMRNNGADLPALIGKYLGKTPRNVMLVFCVVLLIMVGTVFVYSPAEILGHLSGGSLLWIIMIFAYYVVATMLPIDKIIGKIYPIFSFSLLFMAVALIVMLLIKMPVLPELWDGLGNMAKEQDPSFTDNIFPCLFITIACGAISGFHATQSPLMARCLKSEKMGRPIFYGSMITEGLVALVWATVAMWFFYDSPTPGYEQLAAAKGFHTSAPMVVTTVCQDWLGMLGGVLAILGVVAAPITSGDTAFRSARLIVASALKLNQKPKMNRLYVCLPIFVVSIALLAWQSSNPDGFNVIWQYFGWSNQTLSVFTLWAITVYLVRKNKPYVITLLPALFMTGVCSTYLFISKQAFGLQEDLAYYLGILTVIIA
;
A
#
# COMPACT_ATOMS: atom_id res chain seq x y z
N GLY A 1 15.87 24.30 7.21
CA GLY A 1 14.52 24.64 6.89
C GLY A 1 14.30 25.84 6.01
N ASP A 2 15.35 26.49 5.51
CA ASP A 2 15.22 27.70 4.67
C ASP A 2 15.57 27.43 3.20
N ILE A 3 15.74 26.14 2.85
CA ILE A 3 15.99 25.75 1.47
C ILE A 3 14.66 25.78 0.69
N PRO A 4 14.60 26.51 -0.44
CA PRO A 4 13.40 26.54 -1.27
C PRO A 4 13.03 25.15 -1.76
N THR A 5 11.77 24.79 -1.60
CA THR A 5 11.26 23.48 -2.04
C THR A 5 10.92 23.47 -3.52
N PRO A 6 10.84 22.28 -4.18
CA PRO A 6 10.44 22.16 -5.57
C PRO A 6 9.08 22.81 -5.89
N ALA A 7 8.16 22.84 -4.91
CA ALA A 7 6.88 23.52 -5.04
C ALA A 7 7.00 25.00 -5.44
N HIS A 8 8.08 25.66 -4.98
CA HIS A 8 8.35 27.07 -5.29
C HIS A 8 9.29 27.25 -6.47
N THR A 9 10.35 26.44 -6.57
CA THR A 9 11.41 26.58 -7.57
C THR A 9 11.03 26.03 -8.95
N MET A 10 10.11 25.05 -9.00
CA MET A 10 9.74 24.33 -10.21
C MET A 10 8.24 24.41 -10.49
N ASN A 11 7.52 25.36 -9.92
CA ASN A 11 6.06 25.50 -10.09
C ASN A 11 5.67 25.51 -11.57
N ASP A 12 4.89 24.53 -11.99
CA ASP A 12 4.39 24.36 -13.36
C ASP A 12 2.84 24.47 -13.45
N GLY A 13 2.17 24.56 -12.29
CA GLY A 13 0.71 24.61 -12.19
C GLY A 13 0.02 23.28 -12.51
N ILE A 14 0.76 22.16 -12.62
CA ILE A 14 0.24 20.83 -12.97
C ILE A 14 0.62 19.79 -11.92
N ASP A 15 1.91 19.53 -11.76
CA ASP A 15 2.44 18.51 -10.83
C ASP A 15 3.30 19.15 -9.71
N TYR A 16 3.75 20.38 -9.88
CA TYR A 16 4.47 21.21 -8.90
C TYR A 16 3.60 22.38 -8.49
N VAL A 17 2.78 22.17 -7.45
CA VAL A 17 1.81 23.17 -6.98
C VAL A 17 1.88 23.28 -5.46
N PRO A 18 2.26 24.46 -4.90
CA PRO A 18 2.34 24.62 -3.46
C PRO A 18 0.95 24.52 -2.80
N MET A 19 0.79 23.59 -1.86
CA MET A 19 -0.45 23.36 -1.15
C MET A 19 -0.31 23.58 0.38
N PRO A 20 -1.42 23.82 1.12
CA PRO A 20 -1.42 23.87 2.58
C PRO A 20 -0.99 22.53 3.19
N ASN A 21 -0.19 22.57 4.28
CA ASN A 21 0.41 21.39 4.90
C ASN A 21 -0.62 20.34 5.34
N TRP A 22 -1.73 20.76 5.93
CA TRP A 22 -2.79 19.83 6.35
C TRP A 22 -3.40 19.05 5.17
N LYS A 23 -3.55 19.72 4.01
CA LYS A 23 -4.00 19.06 2.77
C LYS A 23 -2.98 18.04 2.28
N ILE A 24 -1.70 18.42 2.28
CA ILE A 24 -0.62 17.52 1.86
C ILE A 24 -0.57 16.28 2.77
N PHE A 25 -0.75 16.46 4.09
CA PHE A 25 -0.82 15.32 5.03
C PHE A 25 -1.98 14.38 4.68
N MET A 26 -3.20 14.92 4.50
CA MET A 26 -4.37 14.14 4.16
C MET A 26 -4.23 13.42 2.81
N ILE A 27 -3.64 14.10 1.83
CA ILE A 27 -3.40 13.52 0.50
C ILE A 27 -2.32 12.44 0.59
N GLN A 28 -1.20 12.69 1.29
CA GLN A 28 -0.14 11.70 1.47
C GLN A 28 -0.67 10.46 2.17
N PHE A 29 -1.38 10.64 3.29
CA PHE A 29 -2.00 9.54 4.02
C PHE A 29 -2.92 8.69 3.11
N LEU A 30 -3.79 9.33 2.36
CA LEU A 30 -4.71 8.62 1.48
C LEU A 30 -4.02 7.95 0.29
N ASN A 31 -2.97 8.59 -0.26
CA ASN A 31 -2.18 8.03 -1.36
C ASN A 31 -1.49 6.72 -0.98
N ILE A 32 -0.94 6.66 0.24
CA ILE A 32 -0.22 5.49 0.70
C ILE A 32 -1.17 4.41 1.22
N ALA A 33 -2.27 4.78 1.87
CA ALA A 33 -3.17 3.84 2.51
C ALA A 33 -3.77 2.81 1.53
N GLY A 34 -4.45 3.24 0.47
CA GLY A 34 -5.08 2.31 -0.47
C GLY A 34 -5.94 1.26 0.23
N THR A 35 -5.93 0.03 -0.27
CA THR A 35 -6.53 -1.14 0.37
C THR A 35 -5.58 -1.87 1.31
N GLY A 36 -4.29 -1.55 1.25
CA GLY A 36 -3.24 -2.30 1.91
C GLY A 36 -3.36 -2.40 3.43
N PRO A 37 -3.52 -1.28 4.18
CA PRO A 37 -3.66 -1.31 5.63
C PRO A 37 -4.97 -1.96 6.09
N ILE A 38 -5.93 -2.14 5.20
CA ILE A 38 -7.20 -2.79 5.47
C ILE A 38 -7.11 -4.27 5.10
N PHE A 39 -6.98 -4.59 3.83
CA PHE A 39 -7.00 -5.97 3.34
C PHE A 39 -5.75 -6.75 3.75
N GLY A 40 -4.58 -6.12 3.70
CA GLY A 40 -3.33 -6.73 4.16
C GLY A 40 -3.39 -7.07 5.65
N ALA A 41 -3.93 -6.17 6.48
CA ALA A 41 -4.10 -6.39 7.90
C ALA A 41 -5.13 -7.50 8.20
N ILE A 42 -6.26 -7.53 7.47
CA ILE A 42 -7.26 -8.60 7.58
C ILE A 42 -6.65 -9.96 7.23
N MET A 43 -5.98 -10.04 6.08
CA MET A 43 -5.35 -11.29 5.65
C MET A 43 -4.21 -11.72 6.58
N GLY A 44 -3.43 -10.77 7.08
CA GLY A 44 -2.36 -11.02 8.03
C GLY A 44 -2.84 -11.45 9.42
N ALA A 45 -4.03 -11.02 9.83
CA ALA A 45 -4.64 -11.42 11.10
C ALA A 45 -4.90 -12.94 11.16
N LYS A 46 -4.98 -13.63 10.02
CA LYS A 46 -5.07 -15.09 9.95
C LYS A 46 -3.85 -15.79 10.57
N PHE A 47 -2.67 -15.18 10.55
CA PHE A 47 -1.49 -15.73 11.20
C PHE A 47 -1.53 -15.62 12.74
N GLY A 48 -2.48 -14.86 13.29
CA GLY A 48 -2.60 -14.61 14.70
C GLY A 48 -1.88 -13.32 15.17
N PRO A 49 -1.66 -13.16 16.49
CA PRO A 49 -1.08 -11.94 17.10
C PRO A 49 0.31 -11.54 16.60
N ALA A 50 1.06 -12.43 15.94
CA ALA A 50 2.31 -12.07 15.26
C ALA A 50 2.12 -10.90 14.29
N ALA A 51 0.92 -10.74 13.71
CA ALA A 51 0.56 -9.59 12.88
C ALA A 51 0.72 -8.24 13.60
N TYR A 52 0.36 -8.15 14.87
CA TYR A 52 0.52 -6.92 15.66
C TYR A 52 1.99 -6.52 15.80
N LEU A 53 2.86 -7.48 16.10
CA LEU A 53 4.28 -7.21 16.23
C LEU A 53 4.85 -6.67 14.92
N TRP A 54 4.48 -7.28 13.80
CA TRP A 54 4.95 -6.81 12.51
C TRP A 54 4.40 -5.43 12.14
N ILE A 55 3.11 -5.16 12.36
CA ILE A 55 2.54 -3.83 12.09
C ILE A 55 3.22 -2.78 12.96
N ILE A 56 3.37 -3.01 14.27
CA ILE A 56 3.94 -2.01 15.18
C ILE A 56 5.43 -1.78 14.88
N LEU A 57 6.24 -2.83 14.92
CA LEU A 57 7.69 -2.70 14.75
C LEU A 57 8.05 -2.33 13.30
N GLY A 58 7.38 -2.96 12.33
CA GLY A 58 7.57 -2.67 10.91
C GLY A 58 7.21 -1.23 10.57
N CYS A 59 6.06 -0.74 11.05
CA CYS A 59 5.62 0.63 10.80
C CYS A 59 6.58 1.65 11.40
N ILE A 60 6.96 1.52 12.67
CA ILE A 60 7.78 2.53 13.37
C ILE A 60 9.22 2.54 12.83
N PHE A 61 9.86 1.37 12.75
CA PHE A 61 11.29 1.29 12.48
C PHE A 61 11.63 1.13 11.00
N ALA A 62 10.76 0.50 10.22
CA ALA A 62 10.98 0.30 8.78
C ALA A 62 10.16 1.26 7.92
N GLY A 63 8.82 1.18 7.98
CA GLY A 63 7.93 1.90 7.09
C GLY A 63 8.00 3.42 7.21
N ALA A 64 7.85 3.95 8.43
CA ALA A 64 7.88 5.39 8.65
C ALA A 64 9.27 6.00 8.35
N THR A 65 10.34 5.25 8.61
CA THR A 65 11.71 5.62 8.24
C THR A 65 11.88 5.62 6.72
N HIS A 66 11.41 4.55 6.05
CA HIS A 66 11.40 4.44 4.59
C HIS A 66 10.67 5.61 3.93
N ASP A 67 9.44 5.92 4.38
CA ASP A 67 8.61 6.97 3.81
C ASP A 67 9.19 8.37 4.06
N PHE A 68 9.70 8.62 5.26
CA PHE A 68 10.37 9.87 5.57
C PHE A 68 11.54 10.14 4.63
N PHE A 69 12.45 9.18 4.50
CA PHE A 69 13.63 9.39 3.66
C PHE A 69 13.30 9.40 2.18
N SER A 70 12.37 8.58 1.70
CA SER A 70 11.96 8.59 0.29
C SER A 70 11.37 9.94 -0.11
N GLY A 71 10.49 10.50 0.72
CA GLY A 71 9.90 11.83 0.51
C GLY A 71 10.93 12.96 0.58
N MET A 72 11.79 12.95 1.60
CA MET A 72 12.84 13.95 1.78
C MET A 72 13.90 13.89 0.67
N LEU A 73 14.30 12.70 0.24
CA LEU A 73 15.25 12.54 -0.87
C LEU A 73 14.63 13.04 -2.18
N SER A 74 13.37 12.73 -2.44
CA SER A 74 12.66 13.27 -3.61
C SER A 74 12.63 14.79 -3.57
N MET A 75 12.24 15.40 -2.45
CA MET A 75 12.17 16.84 -2.30
C MET A 75 13.55 17.51 -2.54
N ARG A 76 14.62 16.95 -1.96
CA ARG A 76 16.00 17.46 -2.11
C ARG A 76 16.62 17.18 -3.49
N ASN A 77 15.96 16.38 -4.31
CA ASN A 77 16.32 16.11 -5.69
C ASN A 77 15.25 16.61 -6.67
N ASN A 78 14.72 17.81 -6.41
CA ASN A 78 13.77 18.49 -7.30
C ASN A 78 12.48 17.69 -7.60
N GLY A 79 11.98 16.94 -6.62
CA GLY A 79 10.82 16.09 -6.81
C GLY A 79 11.08 14.87 -7.71
N ALA A 80 12.32 14.37 -7.73
CA ALA A 80 12.69 13.21 -8.53
C ALA A 80 11.87 11.97 -8.16
N ASP A 81 11.52 11.17 -9.16
CA ASP A 81 10.85 9.88 -8.99
C ASP A 81 11.81 8.81 -8.43
N LEU A 82 11.23 7.71 -7.98
CA LEU A 82 12.00 6.64 -7.34
C LEU A 82 13.08 6.03 -8.25
N PRO A 83 12.84 5.68 -9.53
CA PRO A 83 13.89 5.17 -10.40
C PRO A 83 15.06 6.14 -10.57
N ALA A 84 14.80 7.44 -10.62
CA ALA A 84 15.86 8.45 -10.70
C ALA A 84 16.70 8.49 -9.43
N LEU A 85 16.08 8.37 -8.25
CA LEU A 85 16.77 8.30 -6.96
C LEU A 85 17.60 7.01 -6.86
N ILE A 86 17.05 5.87 -7.23
CA ILE A 86 17.78 4.60 -7.29
C ILE A 86 18.99 4.73 -8.21
N GLY A 87 18.82 5.35 -9.38
CA GLY A 87 19.91 5.59 -10.31
C GLY A 87 21.05 6.44 -9.76
N LYS A 88 20.71 7.43 -8.92
CA LYS A 88 21.67 8.32 -8.27
C LYS A 88 22.53 7.60 -7.22
N TYR A 89 21.97 6.66 -6.49
CA TYR A 89 22.62 6.04 -5.34
C TYR A 89 23.12 4.63 -5.63
N LEU A 90 22.40 3.82 -6.42
CA LEU A 90 22.75 2.44 -6.74
C LEU A 90 23.29 2.23 -8.17
N GLY A 91 23.16 3.21 -9.05
CA GLY A 91 23.72 3.17 -10.40
C GLY A 91 22.72 2.89 -11.51
N LYS A 92 23.22 2.84 -12.76
CA LYS A 92 22.38 2.80 -13.98
C LYS A 92 21.60 1.50 -14.14
N THR A 93 22.20 0.35 -13.83
CA THR A 93 21.53 -0.95 -13.99
C THR A 93 20.33 -1.10 -13.05
N PRO A 94 20.46 -0.89 -11.71
CA PRO A 94 19.31 -0.86 -10.82
C PRO A 94 18.24 0.16 -11.24
N ARG A 95 18.63 1.34 -11.72
CA ARG A 95 17.69 2.34 -12.24
C ARG A 95 16.82 1.79 -13.36
N ASN A 96 17.43 1.19 -14.38
CA ASN A 96 16.70 0.72 -15.56
C ASN A 96 15.77 -0.45 -15.21
N VAL A 97 16.22 -1.37 -14.36
CA VAL A 97 15.40 -2.47 -13.85
C VAL A 97 14.21 -1.91 -13.06
N MET A 98 14.47 -1.00 -12.13
CA MET A 98 13.43 -0.42 -11.29
C MET A 98 12.47 0.49 -12.05
N LEU A 99 12.88 1.10 -13.14
CA LEU A 99 11.99 1.87 -14.00
C LEU A 99 10.88 0.98 -14.56
N VAL A 100 11.25 -0.13 -15.17
CA VAL A 100 10.27 -1.10 -15.72
C VAL A 100 9.44 -1.70 -14.58
N PHE A 101 10.11 -2.10 -13.49
CA PHE A 101 9.47 -2.70 -12.34
C PHE A 101 8.43 -1.77 -11.69
N CYS A 102 8.76 -0.48 -11.49
CA CYS A 102 7.82 0.50 -10.96
C CYS A 102 6.60 0.70 -11.87
N VAL A 103 6.81 0.77 -13.19
CA VAL A 103 5.69 0.95 -14.13
C VAL A 103 4.76 -0.25 -14.10
N VAL A 104 5.29 -1.46 -14.12
CA VAL A 104 4.50 -2.71 -14.02
C VAL A 104 3.75 -2.75 -12.70
N LEU A 105 4.44 -2.48 -11.58
CA LEU A 105 3.81 -2.42 -10.26
C LEU A 105 2.65 -1.42 -10.23
N LEU A 106 2.87 -0.20 -10.71
CA LEU A 106 1.86 0.86 -10.67
C LEU A 106 0.64 0.55 -11.56
N ILE A 107 0.83 -0.16 -12.66
CA ILE A 107 -0.27 -0.68 -13.48
C ILE A 107 -1.06 -1.75 -12.72
N MET A 108 -0.38 -2.70 -12.06
CA MET A 108 -1.04 -3.71 -11.22
C MET A 108 -1.80 -3.07 -10.06
N VAL A 109 -1.19 -2.12 -9.37
CA VAL A 109 -1.84 -1.33 -8.28
C VAL A 109 -3.09 -0.65 -8.80
N GLY A 110 -3.00 0.07 -9.92
CA GLY A 110 -4.15 0.73 -10.53
C GLY A 110 -5.26 -0.25 -10.86
N THR A 111 -4.93 -1.42 -11.39
CA THR A 111 -5.90 -2.49 -11.72
C THR A 111 -6.59 -3.04 -10.46
N VAL A 112 -5.83 -3.39 -9.43
CA VAL A 112 -6.38 -3.88 -8.14
C VAL A 112 -7.27 -2.82 -7.50
N PHE A 113 -6.88 -1.55 -7.57
CA PHE A 113 -7.61 -0.43 -6.97
C PHE A 113 -8.80 0.07 -7.81
N VAL A 114 -9.02 -0.47 -8.99
CA VAL A 114 -10.31 -0.42 -9.69
C VAL A 114 -11.22 -1.54 -9.23
N TYR A 115 -10.69 -2.76 -9.21
CA TYR A 115 -11.48 -3.97 -8.99
C TYR A 115 -12.01 -4.07 -7.56
N SER A 116 -11.15 -3.87 -6.56
CA SER A 116 -11.51 -4.06 -5.15
C SER A 116 -12.66 -3.15 -4.65
N PRO A 117 -12.67 -1.83 -4.91
CA PRO A 117 -13.82 -1.00 -4.55
C PRO A 117 -15.06 -1.30 -5.39
N ALA A 118 -14.88 -1.68 -6.67
CA ALA A 118 -15.99 -2.06 -7.53
C ALA A 118 -16.68 -3.34 -7.03
N GLU A 119 -15.92 -4.29 -6.50
CA GLU A 119 -16.46 -5.52 -5.89
C GLU A 119 -17.29 -5.19 -4.64
N ILE A 120 -16.77 -4.37 -3.73
CA ILE A 120 -17.50 -3.93 -2.53
C ILE A 120 -18.81 -3.23 -2.91
N LEU A 121 -18.75 -2.28 -3.83
CA LEU A 121 -19.93 -1.53 -4.29
C LEU A 121 -20.89 -2.43 -5.07
N GLY A 122 -20.38 -3.39 -5.79
CA GLY A 122 -21.16 -4.38 -6.53
C GLY A 122 -21.99 -5.27 -5.61
N HIS A 123 -21.45 -5.67 -4.47
CA HIS A 123 -22.20 -6.42 -3.45
C HIS A 123 -23.38 -5.62 -2.88
N LEU A 124 -23.25 -4.29 -2.81
CA LEU A 124 -24.33 -3.41 -2.32
C LEU A 124 -25.39 -3.09 -3.39
N SER A 125 -25.02 -3.10 -4.67
CA SER A 125 -25.88 -2.61 -5.77
C SER A 125 -26.29 -3.67 -6.78
N GLY A 126 -25.84 -4.93 -6.62
CA GLY A 126 -26.21 -6.04 -7.48
C GLY A 126 -25.36 -6.20 -8.77
N GLY A 127 -24.21 -5.52 -8.88
CA GLY A 127 -23.30 -5.73 -9.99
C GLY A 127 -22.04 -4.85 -9.97
N SER A 128 -20.87 -5.44 -10.22
CA SER A 128 -19.57 -4.75 -10.15
C SER A 128 -19.13 -4.09 -11.46
N LEU A 129 -19.63 -4.55 -12.62
CA LEU A 129 -19.15 -4.08 -13.93
C LEU A 129 -19.33 -2.57 -14.13
N LEU A 130 -20.50 -2.03 -13.77
CA LEU A 130 -20.76 -0.59 -13.86
C LEU A 130 -19.76 0.21 -13.03
N TRP A 131 -19.45 -0.26 -11.82
CA TRP A 131 -18.49 0.38 -10.94
C TRP A 131 -17.06 0.31 -11.47
N ILE A 132 -16.65 -0.82 -12.07
CA ILE A 132 -15.35 -0.95 -12.75
C ILE A 132 -15.23 0.13 -13.84
N ILE A 133 -16.24 0.27 -14.69
CA ILE A 133 -16.24 1.26 -15.76
C ILE A 133 -16.19 2.70 -15.21
N MET A 134 -16.99 3.01 -14.20
CA MET A 134 -17.05 4.35 -13.60
C MET A 134 -15.72 4.73 -12.91
N ILE A 135 -15.14 3.83 -12.12
CA ILE A 135 -13.88 4.08 -11.40
C ILE A 135 -12.73 4.23 -12.40
N PHE A 136 -12.67 3.36 -13.42
CA PHE A 136 -11.63 3.46 -14.43
C PHE A 136 -11.76 4.74 -15.26
N ALA A 137 -12.96 5.13 -15.66
CA ALA A 137 -13.21 6.40 -16.34
C ALA A 137 -12.76 7.60 -15.49
N TYR A 138 -13.04 7.56 -14.18
CA TYR A 138 -12.53 8.56 -13.25
C TYR A 138 -10.98 8.62 -13.28
N TYR A 139 -10.29 7.49 -13.26
CA TYR A 139 -8.81 7.46 -13.30
C TYR A 139 -8.25 8.08 -14.59
N VAL A 140 -8.88 7.78 -15.72
CA VAL A 140 -8.47 8.38 -17.01
C VAL A 140 -8.57 9.91 -16.95
N VAL A 141 -9.69 10.43 -16.47
CA VAL A 141 -9.90 11.88 -16.34
C VAL A 141 -8.94 12.49 -15.32
N ALA A 142 -8.84 11.90 -14.14
CA ALA A 142 -8.03 12.41 -13.04
C ALA A 142 -6.53 12.45 -13.39
N THR A 143 -6.01 11.42 -14.05
CA THR A 143 -4.60 11.36 -14.47
C THR A 143 -4.23 12.45 -15.48
N MET A 144 -5.20 12.91 -16.27
CA MET A 144 -5.00 13.96 -17.28
C MET A 144 -5.10 15.38 -16.74
N LEU A 145 -5.71 15.57 -15.54
CA LEU A 145 -5.93 16.89 -14.96
C LEU A 145 -4.78 17.32 -14.04
N PRO A 146 -4.60 18.64 -13.76
CA PRO A 146 -3.70 19.14 -12.74
C PRO A 146 -4.01 18.58 -11.35
N ILE A 147 -2.95 18.34 -10.55
CA ILE A 147 -3.03 17.66 -9.26
C ILE A 147 -3.93 18.40 -8.23
N ASP A 148 -3.94 19.72 -8.24
CA ASP A 148 -4.68 20.54 -7.29
C ASP A 148 -6.20 20.55 -7.53
N LYS A 149 -6.65 20.27 -8.77
CA LYS A 149 -8.06 20.37 -9.15
C LYS A 149 -8.93 19.26 -8.61
N ILE A 150 -8.42 18.03 -8.62
CA ILE A 150 -9.16 16.86 -8.12
C ILE A 150 -8.57 16.43 -6.77
N ILE A 151 -7.29 16.08 -6.74
CA ILE A 151 -6.60 15.56 -5.57
C ILE A 151 -6.70 16.57 -4.41
N GLY A 152 -6.37 17.83 -4.66
CA GLY A 152 -6.38 18.87 -3.63
C GLY A 152 -7.77 19.22 -3.06
N LYS A 153 -8.86 18.83 -3.71
CA LYS A 153 -10.23 19.13 -3.26
C LYS A 153 -10.96 17.92 -2.69
N ILE A 154 -10.86 16.79 -3.35
CA ILE A 154 -11.65 15.58 -3.05
C ILE A 154 -10.97 14.74 -1.97
N TYR A 155 -9.64 14.57 -2.04
CA TYR A 155 -8.92 13.68 -1.15
C TYR A 155 -9.03 14.02 0.34
N PRO A 156 -9.02 15.27 0.79
CA PRO A 156 -9.24 15.56 2.20
C PRO A 156 -10.57 15.00 2.74
N ILE A 157 -11.63 15.05 1.93
CA ILE A 157 -12.95 14.52 2.31
C ILE A 157 -12.87 12.99 2.49
N PHE A 158 -12.23 12.31 1.55
CA PHE A 158 -12.05 10.87 1.61
C PHE A 158 -11.13 10.41 2.76
N SER A 159 -10.10 11.21 3.06
CA SER A 159 -9.24 10.96 4.24
C SER A 159 -10.04 11.04 5.55
N PHE A 160 -10.93 12.02 5.69
CA PHE A 160 -11.82 12.11 6.84
C PHE A 160 -12.79 10.91 6.91
N SER A 161 -13.33 10.45 5.80
CA SER A 161 -14.17 9.23 5.75
C SER A 161 -13.41 8.00 6.25
N LEU A 162 -12.15 7.82 5.80
CA LEU A 162 -11.32 6.70 6.21
C LEU A 162 -10.97 6.76 7.71
N LEU A 163 -10.61 7.94 8.21
CA LEU A 163 -10.35 8.15 9.64
C LEU A 163 -11.61 7.99 10.49
N PHE A 164 -12.76 8.46 9.99
CA PHE A 164 -14.04 8.25 10.66
C PHE A 164 -14.35 6.76 10.82
N MET A 165 -14.18 5.98 9.77
CA MET A 165 -14.35 4.52 9.81
C MET A 165 -13.43 3.88 10.87
N ALA A 166 -12.14 4.25 10.91
CA ALA A 166 -11.21 3.73 11.90
C ALA A 166 -11.64 4.08 13.34
N VAL A 167 -12.03 5.33 13.58
CA VAL A 167 -12.54 5.77 14.90
C VAL A 167 -13.83 5.04 15.28
N ALA A 168 -14.76 4.87 14.34
CA ALA A 168 -16.01 4.14 14.59
C ALA A 168 -15.73 2.68 14.98
N LEU A 169 -14.80 2.00 14.32
CA LEU A 169 -14.40 0.64 14.67
C LEU A 169 -13.70 0.58 16.03
N ILE A 170 -12.84 1.55 16.38
CA ILE A 170 -12.24 1.64 17.72
C ILE A 170 -13.33 1.77 18.80
N VAL A 171 -14.31 2.65 18.58
CA VAL A 171 -15.43 2.81 19.51
C VAL A 171 -16.21 1.51 19.68
N MET A 172 -16.48 0.80 18.57
CA MET A 172 -17.15 -0.49 18.62
C MET A 172 -16.31 -1.58 19.32
N LEU A 173 -15.00 -1.61 19.12
CA LEU A 173 -14.11 -2.50 19.86
C LEU A 173 -14.19 -2.25 21.37
N LEU A 174 -14.23 -0.99 21.78
CA LEU A 174 -14.36 -0.62 23.20
C LEU A 174 -15.73 -0.94 23.79
N ILE A 175 -16.81 -0.85 22.99
CA ILE A 175 -18.16 -1.19 23.42
C ILE A 175 -18.37 -2.70 23.49
N LYS A 176 -17.94 -3.42 22.46
CA LYS A 176 -18.16 -4.88 22.37
C LYS A 176 -17.18 -5.67 23.21
N MET A 177 -15.98 -5.11 23.50
CA MET A 177 -14.90 -5.77 24.25
C MET A 177 -14.72 -7.24 23.83
N PRO A 178 -14.48 -7.52 22.52
CA PRO A 178 -14.40 -8.89 22.04
C PRO A 178 -13.20 -9.61 22.66
N VAL A 179 -13.33 -10.93 22.86
CA VAL A 179 -12.19 -11.74 23.27
C VAL A 179 -11.23 -11.85 22.09
N LEU A 180 -9.95 -11.58 22.33
CA LEU A 180 -8.89 -11.61 21.32
C LEU A 180 -7.85 -12.67 21.72
N PRO A 181 -7.18 -13.31 20.73
CA PRO A 181 -6.05 -14.17 21.04
C PRO A 181 -4.98 -13.42 21.82
N GLU A 182 -4.49 -14.02 22.89
CA GLU A 182 -3.42 -13.44 23.70
C GLU A 182 -2.10 -13.37 22.92
N LEU A 183 -1.39 -12.26 23.04
CA LEU A 183 -0.19 -12.02 22.26
C LEU A 183 0.85 -13.13 22.40
N TRP A 184 1.10 -13.54 23.64
CA TRP A 184 2.18 -14.51 23.93
C TRP A 184 1.80 -15.95 23.64
N ASP A 185 0.52 -16.29 23.72
CA ASP A 185 0.02 -17.62 23.39
C ASP A 185 -0.21 -17.80 21.88
N GLY A 186 -0.38 -16.69 21.16
CA GLY A 186 -0.70 -16.67 19.73
C GLY A 186 0.46 -16.25 18.80
N LEU A 187 1.74 -16.32 19.25
CA LEU A 187 2.89 -16.05 18.38
C LEU A 187 3.21 -17.17 17.39
N GLY A 188 2.59 -18.35 17.56
CA GLY A 188 2.61 -19.43 16.57
C GLY A 188 1.81 -19.09 15.33
N ASN A 189 1.81 -19.98 14.36
CA ASN A 189 1.02 -19.83 13.13
C ASN A 189 -0.41 -20.37 13.37
N MET A 190 -1.26 -19.51 13.94
CA MET A 190 -2.64 -19.89 14.27
C MET A 190 -3.46 -20.29 13.04
N ALA A 191 -3.12 -19.77 11.85
CA ALA A 191 -3.76 -20.17 10.61
C ALA A 191 -3.62 -21.68 10.33
N LYS A 192 -2.41 -22.21 10.49
CA LYS A 192 -2.14 -23.65 10.30
C LYS A 192 -2.80 -24.54 11.35
N GLU A 193 -3.02 -24.01 12.55
CA GLU A 193 -3.70 -24.73 13.64
C GLU A 193 -5.21 -24.82 13.38
N GLN A 194 -5.80 -23.76 12.80
CA GLN A 194 -7.23 -23.68 12.52
C GLN A 194 -7.61 -24.37 11.21
N ASP A 195 -6.73 -24.31 10.20
CA ASP A 195 -7.00 -24.81 8.86
C ASP A 195 -5.77 -25.56 8.30
N PRO A 196 -5.82 -26.89 8.27
CA PRO A 196 -4.73 -27.71 7.72
C PRO A 196 -4.42 -27.45 6.23
N SER A 197 -5.34 -26.82 5.49
CA SER A 197 -5.12 -26.42 4.09
C SER A 197 -4.29 -25.16 3.96
N PHE A 198 -4.12 -24.39 5.04
CA PHE A 198 -3.29 -23.20 5.07
C PHE A 198 -1.82 -23.57 5.11
N THR A 199 -1.10 -23.34 4.02
CA THR A 199 0.30 -23.78 3.87
C THR A 199 1.33 -22.67 4.12
N ASP A 200 0.92 -21.42 4.19
CA ASP A 200 1.82 -20.29 4.32
C ASP A 200 2.50 -20.25 5.71
N ASN A 201 3.81 -20.03 5.73
CA ASN A 201 4.57 -19.84 6.96
C ASN A 201 4.56 -18.37 7.39
N ILE A 202 4.72 -18.10 8.70
CA ILE A 202 4.87 -16.72 9.18
C ILE A 202 6.00 -16.02 8.43
N PHE A 203 7.20 -16.61 8.41
CA PHE A 203 8.27 -16.11 7.56
C PHE A 203 8.33 -16.95 6.26
N PRO A 204 8.28 -16.34 5.10
CA PRO A 204 8.22 -14.88 4.82
C PRO A 204 6.78 -14.33 4.60
N CYS A 205 5.75 -15.20 4.63
CA CYS A 205 4.43 -14.88 4.05
C CYS A 205 3.67 -13.78 4.81
N LEU A 206 3.74 -13.74 6.15
CA LEU A 206 3.14 -12.66 6.94
C LEU A 206 3.66 -11.29 6.51
N PHE A 207 4.98 -11.17 6.29
CA PHE A 207 5.67 -9.93 5.95
C PHE A 207 5.39 -9.45 4.52
N ILE A 208 5.01 -10.37 3.63
CA ILE A 208 4.51 -10.04 2.28
C ILE A 208 3.03 -9.68 2.33
N THR A 209 2.24 -10.38 3.13
CA THR A 209 0.79 -10.18 3.26
C THR A 209 0.47 -8.84 3.88
N ILE A 210 1.14 -8.48 4.99
CA ILE A 210 1.02 -7.14 5.60
C ILE A 210 2.14 -6.27 5.04
N ALA A 211 1.95 -5.79 3.83
CA ALA A 211 2.84 -4.82 3.22
C ALA A 211 2.50 -3.41 3.72
N CYS A 212 1.47 -2.82 3.20
CA CYS A 212 0.96 -1.53 3.67
C CYS A 212 0.53 -1.64 5.15
N GLY A 213 0.79 -0.61 5.93
CA GLY A 213 0.60 -0.64 7.38
C GLY A 213 1.84 -1.04 8.19
N ALA A 214 2.80 -1.75 7.58
CA ALA A 214 4.11 -2.02 8.16
C ALA A 214 5.25 -1.37 7.37
N ILE A 215 5.46 -1.75 6.11
CA ILE A 215 6.37 -1.10 5.16
C ILE A 215 5.90 -1.39 3.74
N SER A 216 5.95 -0.40 2.85
CA SER A 216 5.48 -0.54 1.47
C SER A 216 6.34 0.24 0.49
N GLY A 217 6.89 -0.44 -0.51
CA GLY A 217 7.65 0.19 -1.58
C GLY A 217 6.81 1.07 -2.49
N PHE A 218 5.51 0.79 -2.60
CA PHE A 218 4.56 1.65 -3.32
C PHE A 218 4.59 3.09 -2.81
N HIS A 219 4.76 3.29 -1.49
CA HIS A 219 4.83 4.62 -0.88
C HIS A 219 5.93 5.48 -1.47
N ALA A 220 7.09 4.90 -1.78
CA ALA A 220 8.20 5.62 -2.41
C ALA A 220 7.89 6.09 -3.84
N THR A 221 6.90 5.51 -4.50
CA THR A 221 6.40 6.00 -5.79
C THR A 221 5.39 7.15 -5.62
N GLN A 222 4.73 7.26 -4.48
CA GLN A 222 3.73 8.29 -4.16
C GLN A 222 4.33 9.52 -3.51
N SER A 223 5.31 9.34 -2.63
CA SER A 223 5.99 10.43 -1.91
C SER A 223 6.52 11.55 -2.83
N PRO A 224 7.04 11.29 -4.04
CA PRO A 224 7.44 12.35 -4.97
C PRO A 224 6.32 13.31 -5.36
N LEU A 225 5.07 12.83 -5.44
CA LEU A 225 3.92 13.69 -5.75
C LEU A 225 3.75 14.78 -4.69
N MET A 226 3.85 14.39 -3.42
CA MET A 226 3.72 15.33 -2.30
C MET A 226 4.98 16.14 -2.08
N ALA A 227 6.16 15.58 -2.33
CA ALA A 227 7.43 16.32 -2.30
C ALA A 227 7.44 17.53 -3.26
N ARG A 228 6.74 17.42 -4.40
CA ARG A 228 6.54 18.49 -5.38
C ARG A 228 5.57 19.58 -4.93
N CYS A 229 4.78 19.31 -3.88
CA CYS A 229 3.75 20.24 -3.39
C CYS A 229 4.10 20.86 -2.02
N LEU A 230 5.15 20.36 -1.37
CA LEU A 230 5.53 20.76 -0.02
C LEU A 230 6.16 22.17 0.00
N LYS A 231 5.62 23.06 0.87
CA LYS A 231 6.11 24.44 0.98
C LYS A 231 7.38 24.58 1.82
N SER A 232 7.63 23.67 2.76
CA SER A 232 8.77 23.73 3.67
C SER A 232 9.29 22.35 4.03
N GLU A 233 10.61 22.17 4.05
CA GLU A 233 11.27 20.93 4.51
C GLU A 233 10.91 20.55 5.95
N LYS A 234 10.61 21.53 6.83
CA LYS A 234 10.23 21.28 8.23
C LYS A 234 9.00 20.38 8.35
N MET A 235 8.15 20.41 7.34
CA MET A 235 6.93 19.60 7.29
C MET A 235 7.14 18.18 6.75
N GLY A 236 8.33 17.84 6.30
CA GLY A 236 8.61 16.50 5.77
C GLY A 236 8.37 15.39 6.79
N ARG A 237 8.80 15.57 8.05
CA ARG A 237 8.58 14.58 9.10
C ARG A 237 7.10 14.39 9.45
N PRO A 238 6.31 15.41 9.79
CA PRO A 238 4.89 15.24 10.03
C PRO A 238 4.16 14.60 8.85
N ILE A 239 4.51 14.97 7.62
CA ILE A 239 3.80 14.51 6.43
C ILE A 239 4.20 13.08 6.06
N PHE A 240 5.47 12.78 5.82
CA PHE A 240 5.87 11.46 5.35
C PHE A 240 5.91 10.41 6.47
N TYR A 241 6.60 10.70 7.57
CA TYR A 241 6.64 9.79 8.73
C TYR A 241 5.28 9.70 9.41
N GLY A 242 4.63 10.85 9.66
CA GLY A 242 3.35 10.91 10.36
C GLY A 242 2.21 10.22 9.59
N SER A 243 2.15 10.33 8.27
CA SER A 243 1.15 9.62 7.46
C SER A 243 1.31 8.11 7.55
N MET A 244 2.55 7.60 7.54
CA MET A 244 2.82 6.17 7.70
C MET A 244 2.40 5.65 9.08
N ILE A 245 2.67 6.41 10.16
CA ILE A 245 2.18 6.05 11.51
C ILE A 245 0.65 6.01 11.54
N THR A 246 -0.02 6.98 10.91
CA THR A 246 -1.48 7.00 10.83
C THR A 246 -2.02 5.79 10.07
N GLU A 247 -1.35 5.39 9.00
CA GLU A 247 -1.68 4.17 8.25
C GLU A 247 -1.50 2.91 9.10
N GLY A 248 -0.40 2.81 9.86
CA GLY A 248 -0.16 1.70 10.78
C GLY A 248 -1.25 1.58 11.86
N LEU A 249 -1.76 2.71 12.37
CA LEU A 249 -2.90 2.70 13.30
C LEU A 249 -4.18 2.15 12.65
N VAL A 250 -4.46 2.51 11.40
CA VAL A 250 -5.59 1.94 10.65
C VAL A 250 -5.41 0.44 10.46
N ALA A 251 -4.19 0.00 10.14
CA ALA A 251 -3.87 -1.42 10.01
C ALA A 251 -4.06 -2.19 11.33
N LEU A 252 -3.68 -1.62 12.47
CA LEU A 252 -3.91 -2.22 13.79
C LEU A 252 -5.40 -2.38 14.11
N VAL A 253 -6.21 -1.39 13.78
CA VAL A 253 -7.66 -1.47 13.96
C VAL A 253 -8.23 -2.63 13.16
N TRP A 254 -7.88 -2.74 11.88
CA TRP A 254 -8.39 -3.81 11.03
C TRP A 254 -7.83 -5.19 11.40
N ALA A 255 -6.56 -5.27 11.82
CA ALA A 255 -6.01 -6.51 12.34
C ALA A 255 -6.77 -6.98 13.58
N THR A 256 -7.12 -6.06 14.49
CA THR A 256 -7.89 -6.38 15.70
C THR A 256 -9.32 -6.85 15.37
N VAL A 257 -10.00 -6.14 14.50
CA VAL A 257 -11.34 -6.51 14.04
C VAL A 257 -11.33 -7.86 13.33
N ALA A 258 -10.32 -8.12 12.50
CA ALA A 258 -10.16 -9.39 11.80
C ALA A 258 -9.75 -10.53 12.75
N MET A 259 -8.97 -10.27 13.79
CA MET A 259 -8.68 -11.26 14.83
C MET A 259 -9.96 -11.72 15.52
N TRP A 260 -10.82 -10.79 15.92
CA TRP A 260 -12.15 -11.15 16.40
C TRP A 260 -12.92 -11.97 15.37
N PHE A 261 -12.93 -11.54 14.12
CA PHE A 261 -13.69 -12.21 13.06
C PHE A 261 -13.25 -13.67 12.83
N PHE A 262 -11.96 -13.96 12.94
CA PHE A 262 -11.42 -15.29 12.66
C PHE A 262 -11.32 -16.20 13.89
N TYR A 263 -11.13 -15.64 15.11
CA TYR A 263 -10.71 -16.42 16.26
C TYR A 263 -11.60 -16.31 17.50
N ASP A 264 -12.48 -15.33 17.58
CA ASP A 264 -13.31 -15.16 18.77
C ASP A 264 -14.57 -16.01 18.72
N SER A 265 -14.50 -17.24 19.21
CA SER A 265 -15.65 -18.10 19.34
C SER A 265 -16.55 -17.86 20.57
N PRO A 266 -16.09 -17.28 21.71
CA PRO A 266 -16.98 -17.12 22.86
C PRO A 266 -17.84 -15.85 22.82
N THR A 267 -17.64 -14.93 21.88
CA THR A 267 -18.50 -13.75 21.75
C THR A 267 -19.90 -14.13 21.28
N PRO A 268 -20.98 -13.75 21.98
CA PRO A 268 -22.35 -14.08 21.57
C PRO A 268 -22.65 -13.65 20.13
N GLY A 269 -23.18 -14.58 19.34
CA GLY A 269 -23.47 -14.38 17.92
C GLY A 269 -22.33 -14.68 16.96
N TYR A 270 -21.11 -14.86 17.45
CA TYR A 270 -19.94 -15.16 16.61
C TYR A 270 -20.06 -16.52 15.91
N GLU A 271 -20.56 -17.57 16.60
CA GLU A 271 -20.69 -18.92 16.02
C GLU A 271 -21.52 -18.93 14.74
N GLN A 272 -22.60 -18.15 14.70
CA GLN A 272 -23.43 -18.03 13.50
C GLN A 272 -22.68 -17.31 12.37
N LEU A 273 -21.91 -16.30 12.70
CA LEU A 273 -21.10 -15.53 11.76
C LEU A 273 -19.94 -16.38 11.22
N ALA A 274 -19.23 -17.08 12.10
CA ALA A 274 -18.09 -17.96 11.73
C ALA A 274 -18.56 -19.14 10.87
N ALA A 275 -19.66 -19.79 11.22
CA ALA A 275 -20.25 -20.88 10.43
C ALA A 275 -20.66 -20.44 9.01
N ALA A 276 -21.14 -19.18 8.88
CA ALA A 276 -21.55 -18.64 7.59
C ALA A 276 -20.38 -18.22 6.69
N LYS A 277 -19.22 -17.85 7.26
CA LYS A 277 -18.18 -17.10 6.55
C LYS A 277 -16.76 -17.64 6.66
N GLY A 278 -16.45 -18.46 7.65
CA GLY A 278 -15.20 -19.23 7.75
C GLY A 278 -13.88 -18.49 7.53
N PHE A 279 -12.79 -19.21 7.75
CA PHE A 279 -11.40 -18.74 7.64
C PHE A 279 -11.00 -18.32 6.21
N HIS A 280 -11.69 -18.85 5.19
CA HIS A 280 -11.45 -18.53 3.78
C HIS A 280 -12.15 -17.26 3.28
N THR A 281 -12.89 -16.55 4.14
CA THR A 281 -13.58 -15.32 3.75
C THR A 281 -12.58 -14.28 3.19
N SER A 282 -12.93 -13.70 2.05
CA SER A 282 -12.11 -12.65 1.42
C SER A 282 -12.10 -11.36 2.25
N ALA A 283 -11.02 -10.59 2.16
CA ALA A 283 -10.90 -9.35 2.89
C ALA A 283 -12.04 -8.34 2.60
N PRO A 284 -12.49 -8.11 1.35
CA PRO A 284 -13.66 -7.27 1.07
C PRO A 284 -14.94 -7.75 1.77
N MET A 285 -15.15 -9.06 1.84
CA MET A 285 -16.31 -9.63 2.51
C MET A 285 -16.25 -9.45 4.03
N VAL A 286 -15.06 -9.60 4.64
CA VAL A 286 -14.86 -9.29 6.07
C VAL A 286 -15.23 -7.84 6.36
N VAL A 287 -14.74 -6.90 5.54
CA VAL A 287 -15.07 -5.47 5.68
C VAL A 287 -16.57 -5.24 5.65
N THR A 288 -17.26 -5.74 4.62
CA THR A 288 -18.70 -5.53 4.44
C THR A 288 -19.47 -6.12 5.62
N THR A 289 -19.12 -7.33 6.01
CA THR A 289 -19.80 -8.03 7.12
C THR A 289 -19.65 -7.31 8.44
N VAL A 290 -18.41 -7.00 8.82
CA VAL A 290 -18.13 -6.34 10.10
C VAL A 290 -18.75 -4.96 10.18
N CYS A 291 -18.63 -4.16 9.11
CA CYS A 291 -19.22 -2.82 9.10
C CYS A 291 -20.75 -2.86 9.21
N GLN A 292 -21.40 -3.81 8.55
CA GLN A 292 -22.87 -3.96 8.64
C GLN A 292 -23.31 -4.48 10.01
N ASP A 293 -22.60 -5.49 10.55
CA ASP A 293 -22.96 -6.09 11.86
C ASP A 293 -22.69 -5.13 13.02
N TRP A 294 -21.57 -4.43 13.02
CA TRP A 294 -21.17 -3.57 14.14
C TRP A 294 -21.79 -2.18 14.10
N LEU A 295 -21.93 -1.58 12.92
CA LEU A 295 -22.35 -0.19 12.77
C LEU A 295 -23.78 -0.04 12.26
N GLY A 296 -24.45 -1.16 11.98
CA GLY A 296 -25.79 -1.17 11.40
C GLY A 296 -25.80 -0.59 9.98
N MET A 297 -26.98 -0.36 9.42
CA MET A 297 -27.13 0.02 8.02
C MET A 297 -26.48 1.37 7.69
N LEU A 298 -26.75 2.42 8.45
CA LEU A 298 -26.22 3.77 8.17
C LEU A 298 -24.72 3.87 8.46
N GLY A 299 -24.29 3.38 9.63
CA GLY A 299 -22.89 3.38 10.02
C GLY A 299 -22.05 2.48 9.11
N GLY A 300 -22.59 1.33 8.72
CA GLY A 300 -21.98 0.42 7.77
C GLY A 300 -21.75 1.05 6.41
N VAL A 301 -22.71 1.74 5.85
CA VAL A 301 -22.55 2.46 4.56
C VAL A 301 -21.47 3.54 4.66
N LEU A 302 -21.46 4.35 5.72
CA LEU A 302 -20.44 5.38 5.91
C LEU A 302 -19.03 4.80 6.05
N ALA A 303 -18.90 3.70 6.79
CA ALA A 303 -17.63 3.00 6.96
C ALA A 303 -17.14 2.38 5.64
N ILE A 304 -18.04 1.73 4.89
CA ILE A 304 -17.74 1.16 3.58
C ILE A 304 -17.29 2.25 2.60
N LEU A 305 -17.92 3.42 2.61
CA LEU A 305 -17.47 4.56 1.79
C LEU A 305 -16.04 4.97 2.12
N GLY A 306 -15.62 4.94 3.38
CA GLY A 306 -14.23 5.18 3.78
C GLY A 306 -13.26 4.16 3.18
N VAL A 307 -13.62 2.87 3.22
CA VAL A 307 -12.81 1.79 2.65
C VAL A 307 -12.74 1.85 1.13
N VAL A 308 -13.83 2.20 0.47
CA VAL A 308 -13.89 2.33 -1.00
C VAL A 308 -13.11 3.56 -1.48
N ALA A 309 -13.15 4.65 -0.73
CA ALA A 309 -12.49 5.90 -1.11
C ALA A 309 -10.96 5.77 -1.18
N ALA A 310 -10.35 5.04 -0.25
CA ALA A 310 -8.90 4.88 -0.19
C ALA A 310 -8.29 4.26 -1.47
N PRO A 311 -8.73 3.10 -1.97
CA PRO A 311 -8.18 2.53 -3.20
C PRO A 311 -8.49 3.38 -4.44
N ILE A 312 -9.65 4.03 -4.50
CA ILE A 312 -9.98 4.91 -5.64
C ILE A 312 -8.97 6.06 -5.75
N THR A 313 -8.60 6.66 -4.63
CA THR A 313 -7.62 7.75 -4.64
C THR A 313 -6.20 7.26 -4.89
N SER A 314 -5.80 6.15 -4.29
CA SER A 314 -4.48 5.56 -4.50
C SER A 314 -4.29 5.05 -5.93
N GLY A 315 -5.33 4.53 -6.57
CA GLY A 315 -5.29 4.11 -7.97
C GLY A 315 -5.09 5.27 -8.94
N ASP A 316 -5.78 6.40 -8.73
CA ASP A 316 -5.55 7.63 -9.50
C ASP A 316 -4.08 8.07 -9.41
N THR A 317 -3.55 8.14 -8.19
CA THR A 317 -2.16 8.56 -8.01
C THR A 317 -1.15 7.52 -8.48
N ALA A 318 -1.49 6.23 -8.49
CA ALA A 318 -0.67 5.19 -9.09
C ALA A 318 -0.50 5.40 -10.60
N PHE A 319 -1.58 5.63 -11.33
CA PHE A 319 -1.52 5.94 -12.76
C PHE A 319 -0.79 7.26 -13.03
N ARG A 320 -0.99 8.27 -12.20
CA ARG A 320 -0.25 9.54 -12.30
C ARG A 320 1.24 9.33 -12.10
N SER A 321 1.65 8.54 -11.11
CA SER A 321 3.05 8.19 -10.87
C SER A 321 3.64 7.42 -12.03
N ALA A 322 2.93 6.42 -12.58
CA ALA A 322 3.36 5.69 -13.77
C ALA A 322 3.59 6.63 -14.97
N ARG A 323 2.64 7.54 -15.22
CA ARG A 323 2.78 8.58 -16.26
C ARG A 323 4.05 9.41 -16.05
N LEU A 324 4.29 9.88 -14.85
CA LEU A 324 5.44 10.74 -14.54
C LEU A 324 6.77 10.00 -14.66
N ILE A 325 6.83 8.74 -14.23
CA ILE A 325 8.03 7.89 -14.36
C ILE A 325 8.35 7.66 -15.84
N VAL A 326 7.37 7.28 -16.66
CA VAL A 326 7.57 7.07 -18.11
C VAL A 326 7.96 8.38 -18.80
N ALA A 327 7.27 9.47 -18.47
CA ALA A 327 7.58 10.79 -19.05
C ALA A 327 8.99 11.27 -18.69
N SER A 328 9.43 11.03 -17.46
CA SER A 328 10.80 11.33 -16.98
C SER A 328 11.83 10.51 -17.75
N ALA A 329 11.58 9.21 -17.94
CA ALA A 329 12.47 8.32 -18.69
C ALA A 329 12.59 8.73 -20.17
N LEU A 330 11.49 9.13 -20.80
CA LEU A 330 11.44 9.58 -22.18
C LEU A 330 11.79 11.07 -22.35
N LYS A 331 12.05 11.80 -21.26
CA LYS A 331 12.32 13.25 -21.24
C LYS A 331 11.22 14.09 -21.89
N LEU A 332 9.96 13.66 -21.76
CA LEU A 332 8.81 14.33 -22.34
C LEU A 332 8.25 15.41 -21.41
N ASN A 333 8.09 16.62 -21.96
CA ASN A 333 7.43 17.71 -21.24
C ASN A 333 5.94 17.38 -21.01
N GLN A 334 5.48 17.48 -19.76
CA GLN A 334 4.13 17.12 -19.36
C GLN A 334 3.12 18.30 -19.39
N LYS A 335 3.55 19.52 -19.70
CA LYS A 335 2.64 20.67 -19.87
C LYS A 335 1.61 20.47 -21.01
N PRO A 336 2.00 20.01 -22.24
CA PRO A 336 1.05 19.73 -23.29
C PRO A 336 0.15 18.54 -22.95
N LYS A 337 -1.17 18.69 -23.16
CA LYS A 337 -2.15 17.60 -22.92
C LYS A 337 -1.87 16.37 -23.80
N MET A 338 -1.45 16.57 -25.05
CA MET A 338 -1.14 15.47 -25.97
C MET A 338 0.02 14.62 -25.48
N ASN A 339 1.09 15.21 -24.93
CA ASN A 339 2.19 14.43 -24.37
C ASN A 339 1.75 13.56 -23.20
N ARG A 340 0.85 14.08 -22.35
CA ARG A 340 0.24 13.28 -21.28
C ARG A 340 -0.56 12.10 -21.83
N LEU A 341 -1.36 12.34 -22.88
CA LEU A 341 -2.17 11.31 -23.52
C LEU A 341 -1.30 10.21 -24.14
N TYR A 342 -0.25 10.56 -24.88
CA TYR A 342 0.68 9.58 -25.46
C TYR A 342 1.31 8.65 -24.43
N VAL A 343 1.64 9.18 -23.24
CA VAL A 343 2.21 8.36 -22.16
C VAL A 343 1.13 7.53 -21.47
N CYS A 344 -0.06 8.08 -21.25
CA CYS A 344 -1.13 7.39 -20.51
C CYS A 344 -1.80 6.28 -21.33
N LEU A 345 -1.93 6.46 -22.65
CA LEU A 345 -2.69 5.54 -23.49
C LEU A 345 -2.18 4.09 -23.42
N PRO A 346 -0.89 3.79 -23.56
CA PRO A 346 -0.39 2.42 -23.41
C PRO A 346 -0.63 1.87 -22.01
N ILE A 347 -0.47 2.70 -20.97
CA ILE A 347 -0.70 2.32 -19.56
C ILE A 347 -2.17 1.89 -19.36
N PHE A 348 -3.11 2.68 -19.87
CA PHE A 348 -4.54 2.37 -19.76
C PHE A 348 -4.93 1.14 -20.57
N VAL A 349 -4.37 0.93 -21.76
CA VAL A 349 -4.63 -0.26 -22.60
C VAL A 349 -4.19 -1.54 -21.85
N VAL A 350 -3.00 -1.54 -21.27
CA VAL A 350 -2.51 -2.68 -20.47
C VAL A 350 -3.38 -2.89 -19.24
N SER A 351 -3.79 -1.82 -18.56
CA SER A 351 -4.68 -1.92 -17.38
C SER A 351 -6.05 -2.51 -17.72
N ILE A 352 -6.64 -2.12 -18.85
CA ILE A 352 -7.91 -2.68 -19.33
C ILE A 352 -7.76 -4.18 -19.63
N ALA A 353 -6.66 -4.58 -20.28
CA ALA A 353 -6.39 -5.97 -20.56
C ALA A 353 -6.26 -6.81 -19.27
N LEU A 354 -5.55 -6.28 -18.27
CA LEU A 354 -5.43 -6.91 -16.95
C LEU A 354 -6.77 -7.00 -16.20
N LEU A 355 -7.59 -5.93 -16.25
CA LEU A 355 -8.94 -5.94 -15.66
C LEU A 355 -9.84 -6.98 -16.31
N ALA A 356 -9.81 -7.06 -17.64
CA ALA A 356 -10.59 -8.06 -18.37
C ALA A 356 -10.16 -9.47 -18.03
N TRP A 357 -8.85 -9.74 -17.96
CA TRP A 357 -8.32 -11.02 -17.55
C TRP A 357 -8.69 -11.36 -16.12
N GLN A 358 -8.53 -10.42 -15.18
CA GLN A 358 -8.87 -10.59 -13.77
C GLN A 358 -10.35 -10.91 -13.56
N SER A 359 -11.23 -10.18 -14.27
CA SER A 359 -12.68 -10.39 -14.19
C SER A 359 -13.15 -11.72 -14.82
N SER A 360 -12.36 -12.28 -15.74
CA SER A 360 -12.66 -13.53 -16.41
C SER A 360 -12.16 -14.77 -15.68
N ASN A 361 -11.27 -14.58 -14.70
CA ASN A 361 -10.67 -15.67 -13.93
C ASN A 361 -11.19 -15.69 -12.49
N PRO A 362 -11.70 -16.81 -11.97
CA PRO A 362 -12.15 -16.92 -10.58
C PRO A 362 -11.09 -16.52 -9.55
N ASP A 363 -9.82 -16.90 -9.80
CA ASP A 363 -8.68 -16.57 -8.94
C ASP A 363 -7.89 -15.34 -9.38
N GLY A 364 -8.36 -14.62 -10.40
CA GLY A 364 -7.63 -13.51 -11.01
C GLY A 364 -7.22 -12.41 -10.03
N PHE A 365 -8.10 -12.07 -9.09
CA PHE A 365 -7.80 -11.10 -8.05
C PHE A 365 -6.67 -11.58 -7.13
N ASN A 366 -6.73 -12.80 -6.63
CA ASN A 366 -5.74 -13.37 -5.71
C ASN A 366 -4.34 -13.43 -6.37
N VAL A 367 -4.30 -13.83 -7.64
CA VAL A 367 -3.04 -13.88 -8.40
C VAL A 367 -2.41 -12.50 -8.53
N ILE A 368 -3.17 -11.51 -8.97
CA ILE A 368 -2.65 -10.13 -9.10
C ILE A 368 -2.26 -9.58 -7.73
N TRP A 369 -3.05 -9.85 -6.68
CA TRP A 369 -2.77 -9.42 -5.32
C TRP A 369 -1.43 -9.98 -4.79
N GLN A 370 -1.13 -11.25 -5.05
CA GLN A 370 0.14 -11.87 -4.65
C GLN A 370 1.34 -11.24 -5.38
N TYR A 371 1.24 -11.04 -6.70
CA TYR A 371 2.26 -10.34 -7.47
C TYR A 371 2.44 -8.89 -7.00
N PHE A 372 1.34 -8.20 -6.73
CA PHE A 372 1.35 -6.87 -6.16
C PHE A 372 2.08 -6.85 -4.81
N GLY A 373 1.72 -7.74 -3.88
CA GLY A 373 2.32 -7.80 -2.54
C GLY A 373 3.83 -8.00 -2.58
N TRP A 374 4.30 -9.02 -3.33
CA TRP A 374 5.72 -9.28 -3.47
C TRP A 374 6.46 -8.14 -4.19
N SER A 375 5.90 -7.61 -5.28
CA SER A 375 6.52 -6.53 -6.05
C SER A 375 6.61 -5.26 -5.21
N ASN A 376 5.58 -4.96 -4.45
CA ASN A 376 5.53 -3.84 -3.53
C ASN A 376 6.65 -3.94 -2.48
N GLN A 377 6.80 -5.10 -1.83
CA GLN A 377 7.85 -5.31 -0.84
C GLN A 377 9.25 -5.31 -1.45
N THR A 378 9.43 -5.87 -2.64
CA THR A 378 10.71 -5.83 -3.36
C THR A 378 11.14 -4.38 -3.66
N LEU A 379 10.18 -3.52 -3.99
CA LEU A 379 10.47 -2.10 -4.22
C LEU A 379 10.95 -1.41 -2.94
N SER A 380 10.43 -1.78 -1.77
CA SER A 380 10.91 -1.25 -0.49
C SER A 380 12.37 -1.63 -0.22
N VAL A 381 12.80 -2.83 -0.64
CA VAL A 381 14.20 -3.27 -0.54
C VAL A 381 15.12 -2.30 -1.26
N PHE A 382 14.87 -2.06 -2.55
CA PHE A 382 15.72 -1.14 -3.35
C PHE A 382 15.68 0.29 -2.83
N THR A 383 14.54 0.74 -2.34
CA THR A 383 14.40 2.06 -1.70
C THR A 383 15.25 2.16 -0.44
N LEU A 384 15.16 1.18 0.46
CA LEU A 384 15.95 1.16 1.70
C LEU A 384 17.46 1.09 1.43
N TRP A 385 17.90 0.30 0.45
CA TRP A 385 19.29 0.27 0.05
C TRP A 385 19.78 1.61 -0.52
N ALA A 386 18.97 2.27 -1.37
CA ALA A 386 19.30 3.60 -1.89
C ALA A 386 19.42 4.64 -0.76
N ILE A 387 18.52 4.59 0.23
CA ILE A 387 18.57 5.46 1.42
C ILE A 387 19.81 5.14 2.27
N THR A 388 20.13 3.86 2.48
CA THR A 388 21.29 3.42 3.24
C THR A 388 22.59 3.95 2.61
N VAL A 389 22.75 3.80 1.29
CA VAL A 389 23.89 4.36 0.56
C VAL A 389 23.95 5.89 0.68
N TYR A 390 22.82 6.57 0.61
CA TYR A 390 22.76 8.02 0.85
C TYR A 390 23.26 8.40 2.24
N LEU A 391 22.80 7.70 3.29
CA LEU A 391 23.19 7.98 4.68
C LEU A 391 24.69 7.72 4.90
N VAL A 392 25.23 6.63 4.37
CA VAL A 392 26.66 6.32 4.40
C VAL A 392 27.47 7.44 3.75
N ARG A 393 27.09 7.85 2.53
CA ARG A 393 27.79 8.94 1.81
C ARG A 393 27.72 10.29 2.52
N LYS A 394 26.75 10.48 3.42
CA LYS A 394 26.55 11.70 4.22
C LYS A 394 27.10 11.56 5.63
N ASN A 395 27.77 10.47 5.98
CA ASN A 395 28.26 10.18 7.34
C ASN A 395 27.16 10.32 8.40
N LYS A 396 25.95 9.79 8.08
CA LYS A 396 24.79 9.77 8.98
C LYS A 396 24.54 8.36 9.51
N PRO A 397 23.82 8.18 10.65
CA PRO A 397 23.46 6.87 11.15
C PRO A 397 22.66 6.07 10.11
N TYR A 398 23.33 5.14 9.44
CA TYR A 398 22.73 4.33 8.38
C TYR A 398 22.11 3.03 8.87
N VAL A 399 22.43 2.60 10.07
CA VAL A 399 21.93 1.34 10.66
C VAL A 399 20.41 1.31 10.72
N ILE A 400 19.77 2.49 10.92
CA ILE A 400 18.31 2.63 10.96
C ILE A 400 17.61 2.21 9.66
N THR A 401 18.30 2.23 8.54
CA THR A 401 17.77 1.77 7.24
C THR A 401 18.45 0.49 6.76
N LEU A 402 19.66 0.21 7.20
CA LEU A 402 20.38 -1.01 6.87
C LEU A 402 19.67 -2.25 7.46
N LEU A 403 19.28 -2.21 8.73
CA LEU A 403 18.59 -3.35 9.36
C LEU A 403 17.27 -3.69 8.66
N PRO A 404 16.36 -2.72 8.42
CA PRO A 404 15.19 -2.99 7.59
C PRO A 404 15.52 -3.46 6.17
N ALA A 405 16.57 -2.92 5.53
CA ALA A 405 16.97 -3.34 4.18
C ALA A 405 17.39 -4.82 4.15
N LEU A 406 18.23 -5.25 5.09
CA LEU A 406 18.65 -6.65 5.21
C LEU A 406 17.47 -7.58 5.50
N PHE A 407 16.61 -7.19 6.46
CA PHE A 407 15.43 -7.96 6.81
C PHE A 407 14.49 -8.14 5.61
N MET A 408 14.14 -7.05 4.93
CA MET A 408 13.25 -7.10 3.77
C MET A 408 13.90 -7.79 2.56
N THR A 409 15.22 -7.74 2.41
CA THR A 409 15.94 -8.54 1.41
C THR A 409 15.72 -10.04 1.67
N GLY A 410 15.86 -10.47 2.93
CA GLY A 410 15.58 -11.85 3.33
C GLY A 410 14.14 -12.26 3.08
N VAL A 411 13.18 -11.42 3.49
CA VAL A 411 11.74 -11.66 3.26
C VAL A 411 11.44 -11.84 1.78
N CYS A 412 11.82 -10.87 0.94
CA CYS A 412 11.45 -10.87 -0.48
C CYS A 412 12.14 -11.98 -1.29
N SER A 413 13.41 -12.26 -0.99
CA SER A 413 14.15 -13.33 -1.67
C SER A 413 13.64 -14.71 -1.26
N THR A 414 13.42 -14.95 0.05
CA THR A 414 12.88 -16.23 0.52
C THR A 414 11.48 -16.47 -0.05
N TYR A 415 10.62 -15.44 -0.06
CA TYR A 415 9.30 -15.56 -0.67
C TYR A 415 9.37 -15.92 -2.16
N LEU A 416 10.27 -15.28 -2.90
CA LEU A 416 10.49 -15.59 -4.32
C LEU A 416 10.89 -17.06 -4.52
N PHE A 417 11.73 -17.59 -3.66
CA PHE A 417 12.19 -18.98 -3.76
C PHE A 417 11.11 -20.00 -3.37
N ILE A 418 10.33 -19.74 -2.31
CA ILE A 418 9.34 -20.67 -1.79
C ILE A 418 7.99 -20.59 -2.53
N SER A 419 7.63 -19.45 -3.08
CA SER A 419 6.33 -19.22 -3.71
C SER A 419 6.14 -20.11 -4.94
N LYS A 420 5.01 -20.83 -4.97
CA LYS A 420 4.60 -21.68 -6.11
C LYS A 420 4.39 -20.88 -7.40
N GLN A 421 4.07 -19.60 -7.30
CA GLN A 421 3.91 -18.68 -8.43
C GLN A 421 5.25 -18.22 -9.01
N ALA A 422 6.38 -18.51 -8.33
CA ALA A 422 7.72 -18.16 -8.76
C ALA A 422 8.58 -19.43 -8.90
N PHE A 423 9.53 -19.68 -7.98
CA PHE A 423 10.42 -20.85 -8.10
C PHE A 423 9.87 -22.13 -7.50
N GLY A 424 9.00 -22.06 -6.49
CA GLY A 424 8.37 -23.23 -5.85
C GLY A 424 9.36 -24.22 -5.25
N LEU A 425 10.49 -23.73 -4.72
CA LEU A 425 11.52 -24.58 -4.14
C LEU A 425 11.06 -25.19 -2.80
N GLN A 426 11.72 -26.27 -2.39
CA GLN A 426 11.53 -26.84 -1.06
C GLN A 426 11.89 -25.80 0.02
N GLU A 427 11.18 -25.87 1.13
CA GLU A 427 11.23 -24.87 2.20
C GLU A 427 12.66 -24.63 2.71
N ASP A 428 13.38 -25.70 3.08
CA ASP A 428 14.74 -25.59 3.59
C ASP A 428 15.68 -24.92 2.59
N LEU A 429 15.61 -25.31 1.31
CA LEU A 429 16.44 -24.72 0.26
C LEU A 429 16.10 -23.25 0.05
N ALA A 430 14.82 -22.87 0.12
CA ALA A 430 14.40 -21.48 -0.02
C ALA A 430 14.94 -20.62 1.12
N TYR A 431 14.94 -21.11 2.36
CA TYR A 431 15.52 -20.41 3.51
C TYR A 431 17.05 -20.25 3.37
N TYR A 432 17.79 -21.29 2.99
CA TYR A 432 19.22 -21.18 2.77
C TYR A 432 19.57 -20.16 1.68
N LEU A 433 18.86 -20.17 0.55
CA LEU A 433 19.04 -19.20 -0.52
C LEU A 433 18.66 -17.78 -0.10
N GLY A 434 17.61 -17.64 0.70
CA GLY A 434 17.21 -16.35 1.29
C GLY A 434 18.32 -15.76 2.17
N ILE A 435 18.89 -16.55 3.07
CA ILE A 435 20.03 -16.16 3.93
C ILE A 435 21.24 -15.80 3.07
N LEU A 436 21.56 -16.62 2.07
CA LEU A 436 22.67 -16.35 1.15
C LEU A 436 22.49 -15.00 0.43
N THR A 437 21.26 -14.70 0.00
CA THR A 437 20.95 -13.40 -0.63
C THR A 437 21.20 -12.23 0.32
N VAL A 438 20.85 -12.35 1.59
CA VAL A 438 21.12 -11.31 2.61
C VAL A 438 22.64 -11.12 2.84
N ILE A 439 23.42 -12.22 2.82
CA ILE A 439 24.88 -12.15 3.03
C ILE A 439 25.56 -11.47 1.83
N ILE A 440 25.05 -11.66 0.62
CA ILE A 440 25.63 -11.08 -0.60
C ILE A 440 25.22 -9.61 -0.77
N ALA A 441 24.06 -9.21 -0.30
CA ALA A 441 23.54 -7.85 -0.43
C ALA A 441 24.30 -6.83 0.45
#